data_88e235d73931750b90f69b9ecea7d14a
#
_entry.id   88e235d73931750b90f69b9ecea7d14a
#
_cell.length_a   1.000
_cell.length_b   1.000
_cell.length_c   1.000
_cell.angle_alpha   90.00
_cell.angle_beta   90.00
_cell.angle_gamma   90.00
#
_symmetry.space_group_name_H-M   'P 1'
#
loop_
_entity.id
_entity.type
_entity.pdbx_description
1 polymer ?
#
loop_
_entity_poly.entity_id
_entity_poly.type
_entity_poly.pdbx_seq_one_letter_code
_entity_poly.pdbx_strand_id
1 'polypeptide(L)'
;MTWLGHACFLVQMDGLNLLTDPVWSDRCSPISWLGPSRYRKPPCKLSELPQIDVVLISHNHYDHLDLFTIRWLGNSPIYIVPDGHRAWFNKLKIHRVIEMKWWDSYSISPIVKIGCLPAQHWSKRTTFDDMKALWSGWGVFGSKKLFFAGDTGYCQGFEQIGDKYGPFDLALIPIGAYEPRDFMRCQHVDPIEAVQIHQDIGSKQSIGMHWGTWVLTDEHVYEPPQKLAQELASRNLDPTCFFALHHGATYHTDWKEEIPTVLETLVSDLDALPQRATSSGF
;
A
#
# COMPACT_ATOMS: atom_id res chain seq x y z
N MET A 1 -10.77 3.95 8.33
CA MET A 1 -10.23 3.48 7.04
C MET A 1 -10.54 2.01 6.84
N THR A 2 -10.66 1.54 5.59
CA THR A 2 -10.99 0.14 5.24
C THR A 2 -9.90 -0.42 4.32
N TRP A 3 -9.34 -1.58 4.66
CA TRP A 3 -8.37 -2.24 3.80
C TRP A 3 -9.08 -3.03 2.69
N LEU A 4 -8.83 -2.66 1.44
CA LEU A 4 -9.47 -3.27 0.26
C LEU A 4 -8.59 -4.34 -0.42
N GLY A 5 -7.42 -4.64 0.19
CA GLY A 5 -6.45 -5.61 -0.28
C GLY A 5 -5.21 -4.96 -0.88
N HIS A 6 -4.07 -5.68 -0.79
CA HIS A 6 -2.77 -5.23 -1.25
C HIS A 6 -2.37 -3.86 -0.66
N ALA A 7 -2.10 -2.87 -1.49
CA ALA A 7 -1.82 -1.49 -1.06
C ALA A 7 -3.06 -0.56 -1.18
N CYS A 8 -4.26 -1.15 -1.41
CA CYS A 8 -5.48 -0.38 -1.60
C CYS A 8 -6.24 -0.18 -0.28
N PHE A 9 -6.40 1.07 0.11
CA PHE A 9 -7.20 1.49 1.28
C PHE A 9 -8.19 2.58 0.90
N LEU A 10 -9.41 2.46 1.41
CA LEU A 10 -10.35 3.58 1.47
C LEU A 10 -10.10 4.32 2.79
N VAL A 11 -9.58 5.53 2.69
CA VAL A 11 -9.33 6.42 3.83
C VAL A 11 -10.40 7.50 3.84
N GLN A 12 -11.16 7.58 4.91
CA GLN A 12 -12.18 8.62 5.12
C GLN A 12 -11.71 9.55 6.24
N MET A 13 -11.37 10.78 5.88
CA MET A 13 -10.77 11.75 6.80
C MET A 13 -11.15 13.16 6.39
N ASP A 14 -11.54 13.99 7.36
CA ASP A 14 -11.86 15.42 7.16
C ASP A 14 -12.88 15.69 6.04
N GLY A 15 -13.87 14.80 5.91
CA GLY A 15 -14.91 14.87 4.89
C GLY A 15 -14.47 14.44 3.49
N LEU A 16 -13.26 13.90 3.32
CA LEU A 16 -12.74 13.37 2.06
C LEU A 16 -12.68 11.85 2.05
N ASN A 17 -12.97 11.26 0.90
CA ASN A 17 -12.75 9.86 0.58
C ASN A 17 -11.51 9.73 -0.30
N LEU A 18 -10.41 9.22 0.27
CA LEU A 18 -9.17 8.99 -0.45
C LEU A 18 -9.02 7.49 -0.74
N LEU A 19 -8.45 7.15 -1.88
CA LEU A 19 -8.18 5.77 -2.27
C LEU A 19 -6.69 5.63 -2.62
N THR A 20 -5.99 4.70 -1.97
CA THR A 20 -4.57 4.43 -2.26
C THR A 20 -4.44 3.27 -3.23
N ASP A 21 -3.55 3.38 -4.21
CA ASP A 21 -3.15 2.33 -5.17
C ASP A 21 -4.29 1.37 -5.57
N PRO A 22 -5.39 1.87 -6.19
CA PRO A 22 -6.60 1.08 -6.36
C PRO A 22 -6.47 0.07 -7.50
N VAL A 23 -6.61 -1.22 -7.16
CA VAL A 23 -6.55 -2.33 -8.12
C VAL A 23 -7.73 -3.28 -7.90
N TRP A 24 -8.62 -3.40 -8.91
CA TRP A 24 -9.75 -4.36 -8.92
C TRP A 24 -9.57 -5.48 -9.94
N SER A 25 -8.58 -5.37 -10.84
CA SER A 25 -8.27 -6.45 -11.79
C SER A 25 -7.88 -7.75 -11.08
N ASP A 26 -8.26 -8.89 -11.64
CA ASP A 26 -7.87 -10.21 -11.12
C ASP A 26 -6.37 -10.46 -11.25
N ARG A 27 -5.71 -9.84 -12.25
CA ARG A 27 -4.28 -10.01 -12.52
C ARG A 27 -3.56 -8.67 -12.50
N CYS A 28 -2.43 -8.64 -11.83
CA CYS A 28 -1.51 -7.51 -11.87
C CYS A 28 -0.55 -7.67 -13.07
N SER A 29 -1.07 -7.49 -14.28
CA SER A 29 -0.35 -7.75 -15.52
C SER A 29 -0.85 -6.85 -16.67
N PRO A 30 -0.02 -6.55 -17.68
CA PRO A 30 -0.47 -5.89 -18.91
C PRO A 30 -1.43 -6.75 -19.73
N ILE A 31 -1.45 -8.08 -19.49
CA ILE A 31 -2.21 -9.06 -20.24
C ILE A 31 -3.24 -9.70 -19.30
N SER A 32 -4.52 -9.53 -19.58
CA SER A 32 -5.62 -9.93 -18.69
C SER A 32 -5.72 -11.44 -18.39
N TRP A 33 -5.10 -12.29 -19.20
CA TRP A 33 -5.13 -13.75 -19.04
C TRP A 33 -3.77 -14.34 -18.62
N LEU A 34 -2.72 -13.54 -18.50
CA LEU A 34 -1.36 -13.98 -18.13
C LEU A 34 -0.84 -13.16 -16.92
N GLY A 35 0.06 -13.74 -16.15
CA GLY A 35 0.67 -13.13 -14.97
C GLY A 35 -0.03 -13.48 -13.66
N PRO A 36 0.44 -12.97 -12.52
CA PRO A 36 -0.08 -13.31 -11.21
C PRO A 36 -1.57 -13.04 -11.08
N SER A 37 -2.35 -14.03 -10.65
CA SER A 37 -3.79 -13.89 -10.38
C SER A 37 -4.03 -13.74 -8.89
N ARG A 38 -5.06 -12.97 -8.54
CA ARG A 38 -5.49 -12.85 -7.13
C ARG A 38 -5.90 -14.23 -6.59
N TYR A 39 -5.49 -14.53 -5.39
CA TYR A 39 -6.11 -15.59 -4.61
C TYR A 39 -7.19 -15.04 -3.65
N ARG A 40 -7.20 -13.73 -3.38
CA ARG A 40 -8.29 -13.03 -2.70
C ARG A 40 -8.89 -11.94 -3.59
N LYS A 41 -10.20 -11.99 -3.77
CA LYS A 41 -10.95 -10.96 -4.51
C LYS A 41 -11.03 -9.68 -3.68
N PRO A 42 -11.22 -8.49 -4.31
CA PRO A 42 -11.57 -7.29 -3.58
C PRO A 42 -12.82 -7.53 -2.70
N PRO A 43 -12.89 -6.97 -1.50
CA PRO A 43 -13.99 -7.22 -0.56
C PRO A 43 -15.31 -6.58 -0.99
N CYS A 44 -15.28 -5.66 -1.95
CA CYS A 44 -16.46 -4.99 -2.50
C CYS A 44 -16.29 -4.73 -4.00
N LYS A 45 -17.40 -4.39 -4.68
CA LYS A 45 -17.38 -3.90 -6.06
C LYS A 45 -17.01 -2.44 -6.09
N LEU A 46 -16.43 -1.96 -7.21
CA LEU A 46 -16.16 -0.53 -7.42
C LEU A 46 -17.42 0.34 -7.25
N SER A 47 -18.58 -0.17 -7.67
CA SER A 47 -19.88 0.53 -7.56
C SER A 47 -20.42 0.66 -6.13
N GLU A 48 -19.83 -0.04 -5.18
CA GLU A 48 -20.20 -0.01 -3.76
C GLU A 48 -19.32 0.98 -2.96
N LEU A 49 -18.28 1.52 -3.60
CA LEU A 49 -17.46 2.57 -3.00
C LEU A 49 -18.25 3.88 -2.92
N PRO A 50 -18.01 4.70 -1.89
CA PRO A 50 -18.49 6.08 -1.89
C PRO A 50 -17.88 6.86 -3.06
N GLN A 51 -18.39 8.06 -3.33
CA GLN A 51 -17.72 8.97 -4.27
C GLN A 51 -16.29 9.22 -3.77
N ILE A 52 -15.31 8.95 -4.63
CA ILE A 52 -13.89 9.16 -4.32
C ILE A 52 -13.50 10.58 -4.72
N ASP A 53 -12.88 11.30 -3.78
CA ASP A 53 -12.40 12.67 -3.99
C ASP A 53 -10.96 12.69 -4.49
N VAL A 54 -10.11 11.81 -3.94
CA VAL A 54 -8.68 11.76 -4.23
C VAL A 54 -8.22 10.32 -4.43
N VAL A 55 -7.38 10.09 -5.42
CA VAL A 55 -6.63 8.84 -5.61
C VAL A 55 -5.14 9.13 -5.46
N LEU A 56 -4.48 8.44 -4.56
CA LEU A 56 -3.03 8.49 -4.37
C LEU A 56 -2.41 7.26 -5.05
N ILE A 57 -1.50 7.49 -6.00
CA ILE A 57 -0.75 6.43 -6.68
C ILE A 57 0.71 6.51 -6.24
N SER A 58 1.25 5.43 -5.70
CA SER A 58 2.65 5.39 -5.26
C SER A 58 3.63 5.26 -6.43
N HIS A 59 3.32 4.42 -7.41
CA HIS A 59 4.14 4.17 -8.60
C HIS A 59 3.34 3.44 -9.70
N ASN A 60 4.00 3.07 -10.80
CA ASN A 60 3.30 2.59 -11.99
C ASN A 60 3.29 1.07 -12.21
N HIS A 61 3.68 0.25 -11.24
CA HIS A 61 3.55 -1.20 -11.35
C HIS A 61 2.09 -1.64 -11.47
N TYR A 62 1.86 -2.83 -12.02
CA TYR A 62 0.50 -3.29 -12.37
C TYR A 62 -0.36 -3.64 -11.15
N ASP A 63 0.24 -3.90 -10.01
CA ASP A 63 -0.39 -4.17 -8.73
C ASP A 63 -0.70 -2.88 -7.91
N HIS A 64 -0.33 -1.68 -8.45
CA HIS A 64 -0.60 -0.38 -7.85
C HIS A 64 -1.36 0.57 -8.77
N LEU A 65 -1.13 0.50 -10.08
CA LEU A 65 -1.79 1.34 -11.09
C LEU A 65 -2.58 0.46 -12.07
N ASP A 66 -3.86 0.24 -11.78
CA ASP A 66 -4.75 -0.62 -12.56
C ASP A 66 -5.55 0.15 -13.60
N LEU A 67 -5.33 -0.21 -14.87
CA LEU A 67 -6.02 0.41 -16.00
C LEU A 67 -7.55 0.28 -15.92
N PHE A 68 -8.06 -0.87 -15.49
CA PHE A 68 -9.48 -1.12 -15.37
C PHE A 68 -10.11 -0.19 -14.32
N THR A 69 -9.52 -0.13 -13.13
CA THR A 69 -10.00 0.71 -12.03
C THR A 69 -9.92 2.19 -12.38
N ILE A 70 -8.80 2.64 -12.95
CA ILE A 70 -8.63 4.05 -13.34
C ILE A 70 -9.62 4.47 -14.42
N ARG A 71 -9.92 3.61 -15.40
CA ARG A 71 -10.95 3.88 -16.40
C ARG A 71 -12.35 3.96 -15.80
N TRP A 72 -12.65 3.13 -14.80
CA TRP A 72 -13.93 3.15 -14.12
C TRP A 72 -14.13 4.45 -13.31
N LEU A 73 -13.10 4.88 -12.57
CA LEU A 73 -13.11 6.13 -11.80
C LEU A 73 -13.15 7.37 -12.69
N GLY A 74 -12.54 7.32 -13.87
CA GLY A 74 -12.55 8.38 -14.88
C GLY A 74 -12.03 9.71 -14.36
N ASN A 75 -12.72 10.79 -14.64
CA ASN A 75 -12.39 12.15 -14.19
C ASN A 75 -13.10 12.56 -12.89
N SER A 76 -13.73 11.63 -12.16
CA SER A 76 -14.40 11.95 -10.89
C SER A 76 -13.39 12.43 -9.83
N PRO A 77 -12.35 11.64 -9.44
CA PRO A 77 -11.39 12.06 -8.43
C PRO A 77 -10.29 12.97 -8.97
N ILE A 78 -9.57 13.58 -8.06
CA ILE A 78 -8.24 14.14 -8.33
C ILE A 78 -7.22 13.01 -8.14
N TYR A 79 -6.38 12.76 -9.14
CA TYR A 79 -5.26 11.83 -9.04
C TYR A 79 -4.01 12.58 -8.61
N ILE A 80 -3.39 12.15 -7.53
CA ILE A 80 -2.08 12.65 -7.09
C ILE A 80 -1.07 11.53 -7.31
N VAL A 81 -0.07 11.82 -8.11
CA VAL A 81 0.86 10.83 -8.65
C VAL A 81 2.30 11.37 -8.61
N PRO A 82 3.33 10.52 -8.56
CA PRO A 82 4.70 10.98 -8.70
C PRO A 82 4.98 11.50 -10.12
N ASP A 83 6.05 12.27 -10.27
CA ASP A 83 6.48 12.84 -11.55
C ASP A 83 6.66 11.76 -12.63
N GLY A 84 6.28 12.06 -13.87
CA GLY A 84 6.37 11.18 -15.04
C GLY A 84 5.12 10.33 -15.33
N HIS A 85 4.04 10.44 -14.55
CA HIS A 85 2.81 9.64 -14.74
C HIS A 85 1.76 10.34 -15.63
N ARG A 86 1.74 11.67 -15.72
CA ARG A 86 0.72 12.46 -16.42
C ARG A 86 0.49 12.00 -17.87
N ALA A 87 1.56 11.64 -18.58
CA ALA A 87 1.46 11.19 -19.96
C ALA A 87 0.60 9.91 -20.10
N TRP A 88 0.65 9.02 -19.10
CA TRP A 88 -0.17 7.81 -19.05
C TRP A 88 -1.65 8.15 -18.85
N PHE A 89 -1.98 9.05 -17.91
CA PHE A 89 -3.34 9.52 -17.65
C PHE A 89 -3.93 10.28 -18.84
N ASN A 90 -3.13 11.11 -19.53
CA ASN A 90 -3.56 11.86 -20.72
C ASN A 90 -4.00 10.94 -21.86
N LYS A 91 -3.35 9.77 -22.06
CA LYS A 91 -3.77 8.75 -23.01
C LYS A 91 -5.17 8.19 -22.70
N LEU A 92 -5.59 8.23 -21.44
CA LEU A 92 -6.92 7.83 -21.00
C LEU A 92 -7.93 8.98 -20.97
N LYS A 93 -7.55 10.19 -21.42
CA LYS A 93 -8.33 11.43 -21.35
C LYS A 93 -8.73 11.79 -19.90
N ILE A 94 -7.85 11.49 -18.95
CA ILE A 94 -7.98 11.87 -17.55
C ILE A 94 -7.11 13.09 -17.31
N HIS A 95 -7.74 14.20 -16.89
CA HIS A 95 -7.10 15.52 -16.82
C HIS A 95 -6.92 16.05 -15.42
N ARG A 96 -7.65 15.51 -14.43
CA ARG A 96 -7.55 15.91 -13.01
C ARG A 96 -6.37 15.21 -12.33
N VAL A 97 -5.14 15.45 -12.83
CA VAL A 97 -3.90 14.82 -12.39
C VAL A 97 -2.94 15.87 -11.88
N ILE A 98 -2.39 15.64 -10.69
CA ILE A 98 -1.36 16.45 -10.06
C ILE A 98 -0.12 15.59 -9.91
N GLU A 99 0.97 15.98 -10.60
CA GLU A 99 2.28 15.33 -10.45
C GLU A 99 3.10 16.05 -9.40
N MET A 100 3.80 15.28 -8.58
CA MET A 100 4.62 15.79 -7.50
C MET A 100 5.97 15.07 -7.45
N LYS A 101 7.01 15.78 -7.01
CA LYS A 101 8.32 15.25 -6.67
C LYS A 101 8.44 15.07 -5.16
N TRP A 102 9.40 14.29 -4.73
CA TRP A 102 9.70 14.14 -3.30
C TRP A 102 9.85 15.50 -2.63
N TRP A 103 9.21 15.64 -1.49
CA TRP A 103 9.12 16.82 -0.64
C TRP A 103 8.17 17.93 -1.15
N ASP A 104 7.56 17.77 -2.34
CA ASP A 104 6.46 18.63 -2.74
C ASP A 104 5.23 18.40 -1.88
N SER A 105 4.38 19.41 -1.80
CA SER A 105 3.08 19.30 -1.13
C SER A 105 1.99 20.02 -1.89
N TYR A 106 0.77 19.50 -1.81
CA TYR A 106 -0.42 20.06 -2.45
C TYR A 106 -1.59 20.12 -1.46
N SER A 107 -2.28 21.27 -1.37
CA SER A 107 -3.48 21.42 -0.53
C SER A 107 -4.72 21.01 -1.31
N ILE A 108 -5.37 19.93 -0.88
CA ILE A 108 -6.64 19.45 -1.45
C ILE A 108 -7.80 20.31 -0.96
N SER A 109 -7.73 20.74 0.29
CA SER A 109 -8.70 21.61 0.94
C SER A 109 -7.98 22.57 1.88
N PRO A 110 -8.68 23.53 2.51
CA PRO A 110 -8.06 24.41 3.49
C PRO A 110 -7.42 23.68 4.69
N ILE A 111 -7.88 22.46 4.99
CA ILE A 111 -7.45 21.69 6.17
C ILE A 111 -6.67 20.43 5.82
N VAL A 112 -6.68 19.97 4.56
CA VAL A 112 -5.98 18.75 4.15
C VAL A 112 -4.92 19.04 3.12
N LYS A 113 -3.68 18.65 3.42
CA LYS A 113 -2.51 18.71 2.56
C LYS A 113 -1.98 17.32 2.28
N ILE A 114 -1.54 17.06 1.05
CA ILE A 114 -0.84 15.84 0.64
C ILE A 114 0.62 16.19 0.41
N GLY A 115 1.54 15.39 0.97
CA GLY A 115 2.98 15.48 0.74
C GLY A 115 3.48 14.27 -0.05
N CYS A 116 4.31 14.50 -1.05
CA CYS A 116 5.04 13.46 -1.76
C CYS A 116 6.32 13.14 -0.98
N LEU A 117 6.48 11.90 -0.56
CA LEU A 117 7.54 11.48 0.35
C LEU A 117 8.48 10.47 -0.31
N PRO A 118 9.79 10.49 -0.02
CA PRO A 118 10.74 9.57 -0.60
C PRO A 118 10.44 8.11 -0.23
N ALA A 119 10.75 7.21 -1.16
CA ALA A 119 10.75 5.76 -0.99
C ALA A 119 11.92 5.17 -1.78
N GLN A 120 12.33 3.95 -1.45
CA GLN A 120 13.37 3.22 -2.19
C GLN A 120 12.73 2.11 -3.02
N HIS A 121 12.41 2.42 -4.26
CA HIS A 121 11.77 1.48 -5.17
C HIS A 121 12.20 1.75 -6.61
N TRP A 122 11.38 1.39 -7.58
CA TRP A 122 11.61 1.58 -9.01
C TRP A 122 10.27 1.71 -9.77
N SER A 123 10.35 2.05 -11.03
CA SER A 123 9.17 2.17 -11.88
C SER A 123 9.40 1.49 -13.22
N LYS A 124 8.40 0.77 -13.69
CA LYS A 124 8.36 0.16 -15.01
C LYS A 124 6.95 -0.30 -15.34
N ARG A 125 6.49 -0.04 -16.56
CA ARG A 125 5.20 -0.51 -17.06
C ARG A 125 5.29 -1.11 -18.46
N THR A 126 6.33 -0.78 -19.20
CA THR A 126 6.63 -1.31 -20.55
C THR A 126 8.09 -1.72 -20.64
N THR A 127 8.48 -2.34 -21.75
CA THR A 127 9.88 -2.73 -21.99
C THR A 127 10.84 -1.54 -22.14
N PHE A 128 10.31 -0.31 -22.35
CA PHE A 128 11.12 0.86 -22.71
C PHE A 128 11.01 2.03 -21.73
N ASP A 129 10.32 1.87 -20.61
CA ASP A 129 10.06 2.95 -19.64
C ASP A 129 10.64 2.69 -18.24
N ASP A 130 11.64 1.82 -18.16
CA ASP A 130 12.37 1.53 -16.92
C ASP A 130 12.92 2.82 -16.30
N MET A 131 12.60 3.06 -15.01
CA MET A 131 13.03 4.24 -14.23
C MET A 131 12.65 5.61 -14.84
N LYS A 132 11.65 5.67 -15.75
CA LYS A 132 11.22 6.92 -16.39
C LYS A 132 10.14 7.68 -15.66
N ALA A 133 9.52 7.09 -14.67
CA ALA A 133 8.60 7.74 -13.75
C ALA A 133 9.16 7.65 -12.33
N LEU A 134 8.83 8.61 -11.48
CA LEU A 134 9.19 8.59 -10.08
C LEU A 134 8.26 7.63 -9.33
N TRP A 135 8.65 7.22 -8.13
CA TRP A 135 7.86 6.50 -7.13
C TRP A 135 7.87 7.28 -5.82
N SER A 136 6.91 7.05 -4.95
CA SER A 136 6.80 7.80 -3.69
C SER A 136 5.95 7.09 -2.65
N GLY A 137 6.20 7.42 -1.39
CA GLY A 137 5.19 7.39 -0.35
C GLY A 137 4.37 8.68 -0.33
N TRP A 138 3.32 8.71 0.48
CA TRP A 138 2.43 9.86 0.64
C TRP A 138 2.18 10.18 2.11
N GLY A 139 2.28 11.44 2.48
CA GLY A 139 1.78 11.96 3.74
C GLY A 139 0.43 12.66 3.52
N VAL A 140 -0.58 12.32 4.32
CA VAL A 140 -1.86 13.04 4.35
C VAL A 140 -1.95 13.78 5.68
N PHE A 141 -2.00 15.09 5.62
CA PHE A 141 -1.94 15.98 6.77
C PHE A 141 -3.25 16.75 6.90
N GLY A 142 -4.05 16.39 7.89
CA GLY A 142 -5.34 16.99 8.24
C GLY A 142 -5.52 17.00 9.75
N SER A 143 -6.72 16.66 10.23
CA SER A 143 -7.01 16.47 11.67
C SER A 143 -6.16 15.35 12.29
N LYS A 144 -5.76 14.38 11.48
CA LYS A 144 -4.79 13.32 11.77
C LYS A 144 -3.71 13.32 10.70
N LYS A 145 -2.55 12.73 11.00
CA LYS A 145 -1.46 12.52 10.06
C LYS A 145 -1.40 11.05 9.65
N LEU A 146 -1.58 10.78 8.37
CA LEU A 146 -1.45 9.46 7.78
C LEU A 146 -0.18 9.39 6.93
N PHE A 147 0.59 8.31 7.07
CA PHE A 147 1.66 7.93 6.16
C PHE A 147 1.25 6.71 5.34
N PHE A 148 1.40 6.78 4.03
CA PHE A 148 1.27 5.64 3.11
C PHE A 148 2.63 5.43 2.44
N ALA A 149 3.29 4.32 2.73
CA ALA A 149 4.65 4.08 2.28
C ALA A 149 4.74 3.81 0.76
N GLY A 150 3.69 3.24 0.14
CA GLY A 150 3.82 2.59 -1.16
C GLY A 150 4.75 1.38 -1.06
N ASP A 151 5.36 0.97 -2.18
CA ASP A 151 6.40 -0.04 -2.17
C ASP A 151 7.76 0.59 -1.90
N THR A 152 8.55 -0.08 -1.07
CA THR A 152 9.86 0.43 -0.69
C THR A 152 10.77 -0.64 -0.09
N GLY A 153 12.07 -0.58 -0.39
CA GLY A 153 13.13 -1.06 0.47
C GLY A 153 13.38 -0.10 1.63
N TYR A 154 14.16 -0.51 2.62
CA TYR A 154 14.53 0.38 3.72
C TYR A 154 15.59 1.40 3.30
N CYS A 155 15.41 2.66 3.68
CA CYS A 155 16.37 3.73 3.44
C CYS A 155 16.30 4.82 4.53
N GLN A 156 17.36 5.62 4.64
CA GLN A 156 17.43 6.77 5.58
C GLN A 156 16.35 7.85 5.34
N GLY A 157 15.64 7.80 4.23
CA GLY A 157 14.53 8.72 3.96
C GLY A 157 13.44 8.66 5.03
N PHE A 158 13.28 7.52 5.72
CA PHE A 158 12.26 7.38 6.77
C PHE A 158 12.60 8.16 8.03
N GLU A 159 13.87 8.21 8.46
CA GLU A 159 14.32 9.09 9.54
C GLU A 159 14.04 10.56 9.19
N GLN A 160 14.36 10.99 7.96
CA GLN A 160 14.08 12.36 7.49
C GLN A 160 12.59 12.68 7.45
N ILE A 161 11.74 11.70 7.09
CA ILE A 161 10.27 11.84 7.13
C ILE A 161 9.80 12.00 8.58
N GLY A 162 10.33 11.19 9.50
CA GLY A 162 10.03 11.28 10.93
C GLY A 162 10.40 12.64 11.51
N ASP A 163 11.63 13.10 11.27
CA ASP A 163 12.13 14.38 11.73
C ASP A 163 11.29 15.56 11.23
N LYS A 164 10.86 15.49 9.96
CA LYS A 164 10.16 16.61 9.32
C LYS A 164 8.66 16.63 9.59
N TYR A 165 8.01 15.47 9.63
CA TYR A 165 6.55 15.35 9.66
C TYR A 165 5.99 14.55 10.82
N GLY A 166 6.82 13.73 11.46
CA GLY A 166 6.41 12.89 12.60
C GLY A 166 5.93 13.70 13.82
N PRO A 167 5.34 13.07 14.81
CA PRO A 167 4.82 11.70 14.72
C PRO A 167 3.58 11.60 13.81
N PHE A 168 3.40 10.45 13.16
CA PHE A 168 2.18 10.13 12.43
C PHE A 168 1.17 9.45 13.36
N ASP A 169 -0.13 9.71 13.14
CA ASP A 169 -1.18 9.02 13.89
C ASP A 169 -1.38 7.59 13.40
N LEU A 170 -1.20 7.38 12.08
CA LEU A 170 -1.31 6.07 11.45
C LEU A 170 -0.36 5.96 10.25
N ALA A 171 0.20 4.76 10.05
CA ALA A 171 1.00 4.46 8.87
C ALA A 171 0.51 3.17 8.18
N LEU A 172 0.64 3.14 6.86
CA LEU A 172 0.38 1.98 6.00
C LEU A 172 1.73 1.55 5.44
N ILE A 173 2.26 0.42 5.93
CA ILE A 173 3.62 -0.02 5.66
C ILE A 173 3.60 -1.42 5.04
N PRO A 174 4.31 -1.67 3.92
CA PRO A 174 4.37 -3.00 3.31
C PRO A 174 5.06 -4.00 4.26
N ILE A 175 4.54 -5.23 4.29
CA ILE A 175 5.09 -6.34 5.07
C ILE A 175 5.26 -7.62 4.24
N GLY A 176 4.92 -7.61 2.95
CA GLY A 176 5.00 -8.74 2.03
C GLY A 176 5.81 -8.44 0.78
N ALA A 177 6.01 -9.44 -0.06
CA ALA A 177 6.82 -9.45 -1.27
C ALA A 177 8.32 -9.25 -1.01
N TYR A 178 8.90 -9.97 -0.03
CA TYR A 178 10.29 -9.77 0.40
C TYR A 178 11.24 -10.95 0.10
N GLU A 179 10.77 -12.13 -0.31
CA GLU A 179 11.66 -13.25 -0.63
C GLU A 179 11.83 -13.48 -2.15
N PRO A 180 13.02 -13.88 -2.63
CA PRO A 180 14.25 -14.11 -1.87
C PRO A 180 14.88 -12.78 -1.42
N ARG A 181 15.30 -12.73 -0.15
CA ARG A 181 15.70 -11.48 0.51
C ARG A 181 16.89 -10.77 -0.16
N ASP A 182 17.89 -11.51 -0.63
CA ASP A 182 19.07 -10.94 -1.28
C ASP A 182 18.70 -10.15 -2.56
N PHE A 183 17.64 -10.56 -3.25
CA PHE A 183 17.15 -9.89 -4.46
C PHE A 183 16.16 -8.77 -4.13
N MET A 184 15.24 -9.03 -3.18
CA MET A 184 14.11 -8.13 -2.92
C MET A 184 14.48 -6.95 -2.00
N ARG A 185 15.54 -7.07 -1.20
CA ARG A 185 15.92 -6.11 -0.16
C ARG A 185 16.01 -4.65 -0.61
N CYS A 186 16.49 -4.42 -1.83
CA CYS A 186 16.65 -3.05 -2.35
C CYS A 186 15.31 -2.39 -2.73
N GLN A 187 14.23 -3.16 -2.83
CA GLN A 187 12.96 -2.67 -3.37
C GLN A 187 11.73 -2.99 -2.51
N HIS A 188 11.84 -3.95 -1.58
CA HIS A 188 10.80 -4.31 -0.63
C HIS A 188 11.38 -4.58 0.75
N VAL A 189 10.77 -3.98 1.76
CA VAL A 189 11.07 -4.29 3.17
C VAL A 189 10.45 -5.63 3.57
N ASP A 190 11.09 -6.31 4.49
CA ASP A 190 10.50 -7.41 5.26
C ASP A 190 9.80 -6.87 6.53
N PRO A 191 9.10 -7.70 7.30
CA PRO A 191 8.45 -7.26 8.54
C PRO A 191 9.42 -6.65 9.58
N ILE A 192 10.71 -7.04 9.58
CA ILE A 192 11.74 -6.49 10.49
C ILE A 192 12.01 -5.03 10.13
N GLU A 193 12.27 -4.77 8.84
CA GLU A 193 12.51 -3.43 8.33
C GLU A 193 11.22 -2.58 8.36
N ALA A 194 10.03 -3.19 8.21
CA ALA A 194 8.77 -2.50 8.34
C ALA A 194 8.56 -1.95 9.76
N VAL A 195 8.93 -2.72 10.81
CA VAL A 195 8.91 -2.24 12.20
C VAL A 195 9.93 -1.12 12.40
N GLN A 196 11.09 -1.18 11.73
CA GLN A 196 12.06 -0.07 11.76
C GLN A 196 11.46 1.21 11.16
N ILE A 197 10.80 1.13 9.98
CA ILE A 197 10.10 2.29 9.40
C ILE A 197 9.07 2.87 10.37
N HIS A 198 8.24 1.99 11.00
CA HIS A 198 7.26 2.43 12.01
C HIS A 198 7.90 3.30 13.10
N GLN A 199 9.06 2.87 13.60
CA GLN A 199 9.81 3.60 14.64
C GLN A 199 10.42 4.90 14.11
N ASP A 200 11.08 4.86 12.94
CA ASP A 200 11.78 6.00 12.36
C ASP A 200 10.84 7.17 12.02
N ILE A 201 9.65 6.88 11.48
CA ILE A 201 8.65 7.92 11.20
C ILE A 201 7.87 8.36 12.45
N GLY A 202 8.12 7.72 13.61
CA GLY A 202 7.41 7.99 14.85
C GLY A 202 5.91 7.71 14.75
N SER A 203 5.51 6.64 14.05
CA SER A 203 4.09 6.31 13.93
C SER A 203 3.54 5.81 15.26
N LYS A 204 2.35 6.31 15.65
CA LYS A 204 1.65 5.84 16.85
C LYS A 204 1.07 4.45 16.61
N GLN A 205 0.50 4.25 15.42
CA GLN A 205 -0.03 2.95 14.98
C GLN A 205 0.31 2.73 13.51
N SER A 206 0.48 1.46 13.11
CA SER A 206 0.71 1.08 11.72
C SER A 206 -0.13 -0.12 11.34
N ILE A 207 -0.49 -0.20 10.06
CA ILE A 207 -1.20 -1.34 9.47
C ILE A 207 -0.33 -1.93 8.37
N GLY A 208 -0.10 -3.24 8.45
CA GLY A 208 0.63 -4.00 7.45
C GLY A 208 -0.16 -4.16 6.16
N MET A 209 0.45 -3.82 5.04
CA MET A 209 -0.12 -3.93 3.71
C MET A 209 0.78 -4.74 2.76
N HIS A 210 0.41 -4.84 1.49
CA HIS A 210 1.16 -5.49 0.41
C HIS A 210 1.38 -6.99 0.64
N TRP A 211 0.43 -7.65 1.30
CA TRP A 211 0.41 -9.10 1.55
C TRP A 211 -0.98 -9.65 1.29
N GLY A 212 -1.13 -10.96 1.27
CA GLY A 212 -2.44 -11.58 1.33
C GLY A 212 -3.34 -11.41 0.08
N THR A 213 -2.81 -10.98 -1.08
CA THR A 213 -3.62 -10.70 -2.28
C THR A 213 -3.15 -11.46 -3.51
N TRP A 214 -1.89 -11.35 -3.87
CA TRP A 214 -1.22 -12.11 -4.94
C TRP A 214 -0.02 -12.85 -4.37
N VAL A 215 0.38 -13.93 -5.03
CA VAL A 215 1.67 -14.58 -4.80
C VAL A 215 2.67 -13.95 -5.77
N LEU A 216 3.46 -13.01 -5.30
CA LEU A 216 4.43 -12.26 -6.10
C LEU A 216 5.86 -12.76 -5.87
N THR A 217 6.12 -13.37 -4.73
CA THR A 217 7.43 -13.73 -4.19
C THR A 217 7.37 -15.10 -3.49
N ASP A 218 8.48 -15.53 -2.87
CA ASP A 218 8.65 -16.90 -2.40
C ASP A 218 8.16 -17.16 -0.97
N GLU A 219 7.95 -16.11 -0.14
CA GLU A 219 7.40 -16.30 1.20
C GLU A 219 5.98 -16.86 1.17
N HIS A 220 5.62 -17.58 2.23
CA HIS A 220 4.26 -18.09 2.38
C HIS A 220 3.27 -16.93 2.61
N VAL A 221 2.10 -16.97 1.96
CA VAL A 221 1.11 -15.87 1.93
C VAL A 221 0.63 -15.39 3.30
N TYR A 222 0.73 -16.21 4.36
CA TYR A 222 0.39 -15.86 5.74
C TYR A 222 1.61 -15.65 6.65
N GLU A 223 2.81 -15.77 6.11
CA GLU A 223 4.05 -15.55 6.88
C GLU A 223 4.22 -14.09 7.31
N PRO A 224 3.91 -13.07 6.47
CA PRO A 224 4.17 -11.69 6.81
C PRO A 224 3.55 -11.21 8.13
N PRO A 225 2.25 -11.45 8.44
CA PRO A 225 1.69 -11.10 9.75
C PRO A 225 2.33 -11.83 10.93
N GLN A 226 2.76 -13.09 10.74
CA GLN A 226 3.40 -13.87 11.79
C GLN A 226 4.80 -13.33 12.11
N LYS A 227 5.60 -13.04 11.07
CA LYS A 227 6.91 -12.39 11.24
C LYS A 227 6.79 -11.00 11.87
N LEU A 228 5.76 -10.23 11.49
CA LEU A 228 5.49 -8.93 12.11
C LEU A 228 5.25 -9.09 13.62
N ALA A 229 4.39 -10.01 14.04
CA ALA A 229 4.11 -10.25 15.45
C ALA A 229 5.36 -10.73 16.22
N GLN A 230 6.16 -11.60 15.62
CA GLN A 230 7.43 -12.06 16.19
C GLN A 230 8.42 -10.91 16.37
N GLU A 231 8.52 -10.01 15.39
CA GLU A 231 9.42 -8.86 15.46
C GLU A 231 8.99 -7.86 16.53
N LEU A 232 7.70 -7.56 16.63
CA LEU A 232 7.17 -6.71 17.71
C LEU A 232 7.50 -7.30 19.10
N ALA A 233 7.27 -8.59 19.27
CA ALA A 233 7.59 -9.29 20.52
C ALA A 233 9.11 -9.26 20.83
N SER A 234 9.97 -9.44 19.80
CA SER A 234 11.43 -9.41 19.99
C SER A 234 11.94 -8.04 20.44
N ARG A 235 11.27 -6.96 20.01
CA ARG A 235 11.58 -5.58 20.42
C ARG A 235 10.82 -5.12 21.66
N ASN A 236 10.02 -5.98 22.30
CA ASN A 236 9.15 -5.64 23.43
C ASN A 236 8.19 -4.47 23.11
N LEU A 237 7.70 -4.40 21.87
CA LEU A 237 6.71 -3.42 21.45
C LEU A 237 5.28 -3.94 21.69
N ASP A 238 4.34 -3.01 21.94
CA ASP A 238 2.94 -3.32 22.06
C ASP A 238 2.40 -3.88 20.71
N PRO A 239 1.81 -5.08 20.67
CA PRO A 239 1.26 -5.65 19.44
C PRO A 239 0.15 -4.81 18.82
N THR A 240 -0.45 -3.88 19.55
CA THR A 240 -1.46 -2.94 19.04
C THR A 240 -0.86 -1.74 18.32
N CYS A 241 0.46 -1.54 18.40
CA CYS A 241 1.12 -0.43 17.68
C CYS A 241 1.34 -0.71 16.20
N PHE A 242 1.47 -2.00 15.80
CA PHE A 242 1.61 -2.38 14.39
C PHE A 242 0.97 -3.76 14.15
N PHE A 243 -0.04 -3.82 13.32
CA PHE A 243 -0.85 -5.01 13.13
C PHE A 243 -1.29 -5.19 11.67
N ALA A 244 -1.79 -6.37 11.33
CA ALA A 244 -2.37 -6.68 10.04
C ALA A 244 -3.90 -6.84 10.15
N LEU A 245 -4.63 -6.24 9.23
CA LEU A 245 -6.10 -6.33 9.16
C LEU A 245 -6.53 -7.51 8.27
N HIS A 246 -7.75 -8.00 8.49
CA HIS A 246 -8.45 -8.82 7.49
C HIS A 246 -8.84 -7.98 6.27
N HIS A 247 -8.89 -8.59 5.09
CA HIS A 247 -9.42 -7.95 3.89
C HIS A 247 -10.87 -7.50 4.12
N GLY A 248 -11.15 -6.24 3.81
CA GLY A 248 -12.45 -5.62 4.03
C GLY A 248 -12.68 -5.11 5.45
N ALA A 249 -11.76 -5.37 6.38
CA ALA A 249 -11.87 -4.84 7.72
C ALA A 249 -11.69 -3.32 7.75
N THR A 250 -12.51 -2.68 8.58
CA THR A 250 -12.44 -1.24 8.83
C THR A 250 -11.75 -0.98 10.16
N TYR A 251 -10.87 0.01 10.18
CA TYR A 251 -10.18 0.49 11.37
C TYR A 251 -10.48 1.98 11.59
N HIS A 252 -10.70 2.36 12.85
CA HIS A 252 -10.89 3.74 13.29
C HIS A 252 -9.84 4.11 14.31
N THR A 253 -9.11 5.19 14.09
CA THR A 253 -8.04 5.66 14.99
C THR A 253 -8.53 6.03 16.40
N ASP A 254 -9.82 6.28 16.57
CA ASP A 254 -10.43 6.67 17.84
C ASP A 254 -11.20 5.51 18.50
N TRP A 255 -11.16 4.30 17.91
CA TRP A 255 -11.78 3.12 18.53
C TRP A 255 -11.01 2.68 19.78
N LYS A 256 -11.79 2.40 20.82
CA LYS A 256 -11.30 1.81 22.08
C LYS A 256 -11.61 0.31 22.19
N GLU A 257 -12.24 -0.26 21.17
CA GLU A 257 -12.60 -1.69 21.10
C GLU A 257 -11.45 -2.51 20.50
N GLU A 258 -11.53 -3.84 20.66
CA GLU A 258 -10.51 -4.77 20.14
C GLU A 258 -10.27 -4.57 18.64
N ILE A 259 -9.00 -4.41 18.26
CA ILE A 259 -8.59 -4.28 16.87
C ILE A 259 -8.79 -5.64 16.20
N PRO A 260 -9.58 -5.74 15.11
CA PRO A 260 -9.79 -7.02 14.42
C PRO A 260 -8.49 -7.43 13.70
N THR A 261 -7.61 -8.12 14.41
CA THR A 261 -6.32 -8.57 13.87
C THR A 261 -6.39 -9.98 13.29
N VAL A 262 -5.56 -10.24 12.28
CA VAL A 262 -5.52 -11.53 11.56
C VAL A 262 -4.99 -12.67 12.43
N LEU A 263 -4.23 -12.39 13.49
CA LEU A 263 -3.51 -13.42 14.25
C LEU A 263 -4.43 -14.46 14.92
N GLU A 264 -5.64 -14.07 15.33
CA GLU A 264 -6.57 -14.97 16.02
C GLU A 264 -7.29 -15.96 15.08
N THR A 265 -7.43 -15.61 13.80
CA THR A 265 -8.13 -16.44 12.81
C THR A 265 -7.20 -17.24 11.89
N LEU A 266 -5.90 -16.90 11.82
CA LEU A 266 -4.93 -17.64 11.00
C LEU A 266 -4.74 -19.10 11.42
N VAL A 267 -5.04 -19.45 12.67
CA VAL A 267 -4.93 -20.83 13.16
C VAL A 267 -6.01 -21.75 12.56
N SER A 268 -7.19 -21.19 12.21
CA SER A 268 -8.30 -21.96 11.64
C SER A 268 -8.26 -22.11 10.13
N ASP A 269 -7.58 -21.20 9.41
CA ASP A 269 -7.55 -21.18 7.93
C ASP A 269 -6.33 -21.87 7.31
N LEU A 270 -5.34 -22.26 8.12
CA LEU A 270 -4.14 -22.97 7.64
C LEU A 270 -4.44 -24.32 7.00
N ASP A 271 -5.55 -24.97 7.38
CA ASP A 271 -5.98 -26.27 6.84
C ASP A 271 -6.72 -26.18 5.49
N ALA A 272 -7.10 -24.97 5.04
CA ALA A 272 -7.96 -24.75 3.86
C ALA A 272 -7.22 -24.33 2.58
N LEU A 273 -5.89 -24.17 2.62
CA LEU A 273 -5.13 -23.70 1.45
C LEU A 273 -4.69 -24.85 0.53
N PRO A 274 -4.74 -24.64 -0.79
CA PRO A 274 -4.11 -25.56 -1.73
C PRO A 274 -2.60 -25.57 -1.49
N GLN A 275 -2.08 -26.73 -1.09
CA GLN A 275 -0.63 -26.95 -1.05
C GLN A 275 -0.02 -26.63 -2.42
N ARG A 276 1.15 -25.96 -2.43
CA ARG A 276 1.92 -25.73 -3.66
C ARG A 276 1.99 -27.03 -4.45
N ALA A 277 1.55 -27.02 -5.70
CA ALA A 277 1.97 -28.03 -6.65
C ALA A 277 3.51 -27.89 -6.74
N THR A 278 4.24 -28.85 -6.18
CA THR A 278 5.67 -28.97 -6.40
C THR A 278 5.87 -29.11 -7.90
N SER A 279 6.35 -28.07 -8.57
CA SER A 279 6.83 -28.16 -9.94
C SER A 279 8.11 -29.01 -9.92
N SER A 280 7.91 -30.32 -9.97
CA SER A 280 8.96 -31.25 -10.43
C SER A 280 9.04 -31.13 -11.95
N GLY A 281 10.12 -30.56 -12.45
CA GLY A 281 10.59 -30.76 -13.82
C GLY A 281 10.26 -29.60 -14.80
N PHE A 282 11.20 -28.71 -15.01
CA PHE A 282 12.02 -28.55 -16.24
C PHE A 282 13.09 -27.51 -15.99
#